data_a0ab0daa7aad5edb7631fab0d16a096e
#
_entry.id   a0ab0daa7aad5edb7631fab0d16a096e
#
_cell.length_a   1.000
_cell.length_b   1.000
_cell.length_c   1.000
_cell.angle_alpha   90.00
_cell.angle_beta   90.00
_cell.angle_gamma   90.00
#
_symmetry.space_group_name_H-M   'P 1'
#
loop_
_entity.id
_entity.type
_entity.pdbx_description
1 polymer ?
#
loop_
_entity_poly.entity_id
_entity_poly.type
_entity_poly.pdbx_seq_one_letter_code
_entity_poly.pdbx_strand_id
1 'polypeptide(L)'
;MTRRLRFNGTGSGVNGCPSVHEDLDTGEVIVHGPALTDPDDIAQLRHLQDGEVPVVVPRELLVDFGPKEVTRVPNLIGLDEFDGLFTRLEHTAWRLETRRRYASDELTDTYAQFTRGEPVDWTGVDAEWCAERREQVGLGKRFERVRVVDRPPTAGQLYLLDNARRNSAVGEEIRNLWRDDADRAGLPAEDFWIFDSRLVALLNFDDTDNLVGVELITEPAAVLRYVRARDAAQHYAVPYMEFAAQLPAKAH
;
A
#
# COMPACT_ATOMS: atom_id res chain seq x y z
N MET A 1 -8.34 32.83 -14.13
CA MET A 1 -7.45 32.53 -12.98
C MET A 1 -6.16 31.95 -13.52
N THR A 2 -5.01 32.29 -12.95
CA THR A 2 -3.72 31.70 -13.35
C THR A 2 -3.62 30.32 -12.71
N ARG A 3 -3.31 29.27 -13.49
CA ARG A 3 -3.12 27.88 -13.01
C ARG A 3 -1.89 27.79 -12.12
N ARG A 4 -1.91 26.96 -11.09
CA ARG A 4 -0.76 26.60 -10.28
C ARG A 4 -0.16 25.29 -10.79
N LEU A 5 0.91 25.38 -11.56
CA LEU A 5 1.50 24.23 -12.23
C LEU A 5 2.68 23.65 -11.43
N ARG A 6 2.66 22.34 -11.21
CA ARG A 6 3.78 21.57 -10.71
C ARG A 6 4.53 20.92 -11.87
N PHE A 7 5.82 21.10 -11.94
CA PHE A 7 6.67 20.37 -12.88
C PHE A 7 6.87 18.94 -12.41
N ASN A 8 6.47 17.96 -13.23
CA ASN A 8 6.60 16.54 -12.90
C ASN A 8 7.90 15.93 -13.47
N GLY A 9 8.35 16.37 -14.61
CA GLY A 9 9.61 15.92 -15.19
C GLY A 9 9.73 16.12 -16.71
N THR A 10 10.90 15.77 -17.22
CA THR A 10 11.25 15.86 -18.65
C THR A 10 12.10 14.67 -19.08
N GLY A 11 11.92 14.21 -20.32
CA GLY A 11 12.79 13.20 -20.93
C GLY A 11 14.11 13.76 -21.48
N SER A 12 14.34 15.09 -21.36
CA SER A 12 15.51 15.77 -21.89
C SER A 12 16.45 16.23 -20.78
N GLY A 13 17.71 15.85 -20.88
CA GLY A 13 18.74 16.25 -19.89
C GLY A 13 19.25 17.69 -20.01
N VAL A 14 18.94 18.45 -21.08
CA VAL A 14 19.60 19.74 -21.36
C VAL A 14 18.63 20.91 -21.54
N ASN A 15 17.48 20.75 -22.19
CA ASN A 15 16.59 21.88 -22.50
C ASN A 15 15.15 21.72 -21.99
N GLY A 16 14.88 20.68 -21.16
CA GLY A 16 13.60 20.51 -20.48
C GLY A 16 12.37 20.31 -21.38
N CYS A 17 12.52 20.03 -22.67
CA CYS A 17 11.43 19.78 -23.60
C CYS A 17 11.66 18.44 -24.32
N PRO A 18 10.66 17.54 -24.42
CA PRO A 18 9.29 17.67 -23.91
C PRO A 18 9.18 17.51 -22.40
N SER A 19 8.12 18.01 -21.78
CA SER A 19 7.89 17.90 -20.35
C SER A 19 6.43 17.78 -19.94
N VAL A 20 6.22 17.30 -18.71
CA VAL A 20 4.91 17.08 -18.10
C VAL A 20 4.76 17.98 -16.87
N HIS A 21 3.61 18.61 -16.76
CA HIS A 21 3.19 19.41 -15.62
C HIS A 21 1.80 18.96 -15.18
N GLU A 22 1.49 19.23 -13.94
CA GLU A 22 0.17 18.99 -13.35
C GLU A 22 -0.38 20.29 -12.78
N ASP A 23 -1.63 20.58 -13.07
CA ASP A 23 -2.37 21.67 -12.44
C ASP A 23 -2.82 21.24 -11.05
N LEU A 24 -2.29 21.89 -10.02
CA LEU A 24 -2.58 21.56 -8.63
C LEU A 24 -4.01 21.91 -8.19
N ASP A 25 -4.73 22.74 -8.97
CA ASP A 25 -6.09 23.16 -8.65
C ASP A 25 -7.14 22.25 -9.30
N THR A 26 -6.86 21.71 -10.49
CA THR A 26 -7.82 20.90 -11.27
C THR A 26 -7.40 19.44 -11.43
N GLY A 27 -6.12 19.12 -11.20
CA GLY A 27 -5.56 17.81 -11.49
C GLY A 27 -5.36 17.53 -12.97
N GLU A 28 -5.57 18.53 -13.85
CA GLU A 28 -5.32 18.39 -15.29
C GLU A 28 -3.83 18.24 -15.56
N VAL A 29 -3.50 17.44 -16.55
CA VAL A 29 -2.12 17.21 -16.99
C VAL A 29 -1.84 18.05 -18.22
N ILE A 30 -0.75 18.80 -18.16
CA ILE A 30 -0.28 19.63 -19.28
C ILE A 30 1.01 19.01 -19.79
N VAL A 31 0.98 18.56 -21.04
CA VAL A 31 2.14 18.02 -21.75
C VAL A 31 2.53 19.00 -22.84
N HIS A 32 3.80 19.37 -22.91
CA HIS A 32 4.31 20.13 -24.03
C HIS A 32 5.54 19.48 -24.65
N GLY A 33 5.70 19.67 -25.94
CA GLY A 33 6.76 19.12 -26.76
C GLY A 33 6.76 19.73 -28.15
N PRO A 34 7.58 19.22 -29.07
CA PRO A 34 7.56 19.64 -30.45
C PRO A 34 6.18 19.41 -31.08
N ALA A 35 5.65 20.41 -31.75
CA ALA A 35 4.40 20.26 -32.49
C ALA A 35 4.56 19.25 -33.63
N LEU A 36 3.55 18.42 -33.85
CA LEU A 36 3.43 17.59 -35.05
C LEU A 36 3.02 18.52 -36.21
N THR A 37 3.88 18.66 -37.19
CA THR A 37 3.68 19.61 -38.28
C THR A 37 3.51 18.96 -39.66
N ASP A 38 3.79 17.68 -39.79
CA ASP A 38 3.63 16.97 -41.06
C ASP A 38 2.14 16.78 -41.37
N PRO A 39 1.65 17.27 -42.54
CA PRO A 39 0.24 17.18 -42.89
C PRO A 39 -0.26 15.73 -43.05
N ASP A 40 0.61 14.81 -43.51
CA ASP A 40 0.24 13.42 -43.72
C ASP A 40 0.11 12.65 -42.35
N ASP A 41 0.90 13.06 -41.39
CA ASP A 41 0.78 12.54 -40.02
C ASP A 41 -0.47 13.13 -39.34
N ILE A 42 -0.72 14.42 -39.47
CA ILE A 42 -1.90 15.10 -38.90
C ILE A 42 -3.20 14.50 -39.46
N ALA A 43 -3.23 14.20 -40.77
CA ALA A 43 -4.40 13.59 -41.43
C ALA A 43 -4.79 12.21 -40.87
N GLN A 44 -3.89 11.52 -40.19
CA GLN A 44 -4.15 10.22 -39.53
C GLN A 44 -4.76 10.35 -38.13
N LEU A 45 -4.77 11.57 -37.56
CA LEU A 45 -5.34 11.83 -36.25
C LEU A 45 -6.87 11.88 -36.34
N ARG A 46 -7.53 11.18 -35.38
CA ARG A 46 -9.00 11.21 -35.28
C ARG A 46 -9.41 12.27 -34.26
N HIS A 47 -10.51 12.96 -34.56
CA HIS A 47 -11.18 13.91 -33.64
C HIS A 47 -10.35 15.15 -33.27
N LEU A 48 -9.34 15.52 -34.06
CA LEU A 48 -8.61 16.78 -33.89
C LEU A 48 -9.55 17.94 -34.21
N GLN A 49 -9.68 18.90 -33.30
CA GLN A 49 -10.54 20.06 -33.44
C GLN A 49 -9.76 21.31 -33.90
N ASP A 50 -10.48 22.29 -34.46
CA ASP A 50 -9.88 23.57 -34.80
C ASP A 50 -9.26 24.25 -33.57
N GLY A 51 -7.99 24.64 -33.69
CA GLY A 51 -7.23 25.26 -32.61
C GLY A 51 -6.46 24.29 -31.73
N GLU A 52 -6.61 22.97 -31.89
CA GLU A 52 -5.79 21.98 -31.22
C GLU A 52 -4.46 21.79 -31.94
N VAL A 53 -3.37 21.68 -31.17
CA VAL A 53 -2.03 21.44 -31.69
C VAL A 53 -1.50 20.10 -31.13
N PRO A 54 -1.40 19.06 -31.97
CA PRO A 54 -0.81 17.82 -31.53
C PRO A 54 0.70 17.96 -31.25
N VAL A 55 1.19 17.32 -30.20
CA VAL A 55 2.59 17.33 -29.83
C VAL A 55 3.16 15.93 -29.87
N VAL A 56 4.43 15.81 -30.25
CA VAL A 56 5.15 14.52 -30.24
C VAL A 56 5.96 14.44 -28.96
N VAL A 57 5.72 13.37 -28.18
CA VAL A 57 6.47 13.11 -26.96
C VAL A 57 6.92 11.64 -26.91
N PRO A 58 8.12 11.34 -26.37
CA PRO A 58 8.54 9.97 -26.14
C PRO A 58 7.55 9.25 -25.20
N ARG A 59 7.31 7.96 -25.44
CA ARG A 59 6.41 7.14 -24.59
C ARG A 59 6.88 7.15 -23.11
N GLU A 60 8.18 7.09 -22.90
CA GLU A 60 8.82 7.08 -21.60
C GLU A 60 8.47 8.32 -20.77
N LEU A 61 8.30 9.48 -21.43
CA LEU A 61 7.90 10.71 -20.74
C LEU A 61 6.55 10.55 -20.03
N LEU A 62 5.58 9.90 -20.67
CA LEU A 62 4.26 9.69 -20.07
C LEU A 62 4.28 8.58 -19.01
N VAL A 63 5.14 7.57 -19.19
CA VAL A 63 5.30 6.48 -18.23
C VAL A 63 6.01 6.96 -16.97
N ASP A 64 7.06 7.77 -17.11
CA ASP A 64 7.92 8.16 -15.99
C ASP A 64 7.38 9.38 -15.23
N PHE A 65 6.78 10.34 -15.94
CA PHE A 65 6.40 11.65 -15.41
C PHE A 65 4.92 11.99 -15.54
N GLY A 66 4.13 11.17 -16.24
CA GLY A 66 2.67 11.28 -16.23
C GLY A 66 2.13 11.04 -14.81
N PRO A 67 0.94 11.56 -14.49
CA PRO A 67 0.32 11.30 -13.20
C PRO A 67 0.19 9.79 -13.03
N LYS A 68 0.85 9.27 -12.02
CA LYS A 68 0.75 7.84 -11.65
C LYS A 68 -0.55 7.52 -10.95
N GLU A 69 -1.25 8.56 -10.50
CA GLU A 69 -2.57 8.49 -9.89
C GLU A 69 -3.45 9.63 -10.43
N VAL A 70 -4.71 9.32 -10.68
CA VAL A 70 -5.74 10.36 -10.86
C VAL A 70 -5.74 11.16 -9.56
N THR A 71 -5.65 12.50 -9.64
CA THR A 71 -5.72 13.37 -8.46
C THR A 71 -7.10 13.20 -7.83
N ARG A 72 -7.21 12.22 -6.97
CA ARG A 72 -8.40 11.92 -6.22
C ARG A 72 -8.31 12.69 -4.91
N VAL A 73 -9.34 13.45 -4.59
CA VAL A 73 -9.46 13.97 -3.22
C VAL A 73 -9.49 12.77 -2.28
N PRO A 74 -8.50 12.60 -1.38
CA PRO A 74 -8.48 11.46 -0.48
C PRO A 74 -9.78 11.41 0.35
N ASN A 75 -10.45 10.28 0.36
CA ASN A 75 -11.58 10.05 1.26
C ASN A 75 -11.05 9.61 2.63
N LEU A 76 -10.65 10.58 3.44
CA LEU A 76 -10.10 10.34 4.77
C LEU A 76 -11.22 10.04 5.76
N ILE A 77 -11.04 8.97 6.55
CA ILE A 77 -11.96 8.55 7.61
C ILE A 77 -11.26 8.57 8.97
N GLY A 78 -12.08 8.70 10.03
CA GLY A 78 -11.62 8.56 11.41
C GLY A 78 -11.37 7.10 11.81
N LEU A 79 -10.67 6.92 12.95
CA LEU A 79 -10.35 5.57 13.45
C LEU A 79 -11.60 4.78 13.83
N ASP A 80 -12.63 5.41 14.39
CA ASP A 80 -13.91 4.75 14.75
C ASP A 80 -14.60 4.20 13.49
N GLU A 81 -14.57 4.95 12.38
CA GLU A 81 -15.14 4.51 11.12
C GLU A 81 -14.31 3.36 10.51
N PHE A 82 -12.98 3.43 10.64
CA PHE A 82 -12.08 2.38 10.22
C PHE A 82 -12.33 1.09 11.01
N ASP A 83 -12.43 1.16 12.34
CA ASP A 83 -12.74 0.01 13.19
C ASP A 83 -14.10 -0.61 12.83
N GLY A 84 -15.09 0.23 12.50
CA GLY A 84 -16.38 -0.21 12.01
C GLY A 84 -16.33 -1.05 10.72
N LEU A 85 -15.25 -0.98 9.91
CA LEU A 85 -15.10 -1.83 8.72
C LEU A 85 -14.94 -3.31 9.09
N PHE A 86 -14.27 -3.60 10.21
CA PHE A 86 -14.08 -4.98 10.68
C PHE A 86 -15.37 -5.62 11.17
N THR A 87 -16.30 -4.83 11.66
CA THR A 87 -17.64 -5.32 12.04
C THR A 87 -18.54 -5.54 10.82
N ARG A 88 -18.47 -4.63 9.84
CA ARG A 88 -19.35 -4.62 8.65
C ARG A 88 -18.91 -5.52 7.50
N LEU A 89 -17.67 -6.04 7.50
CA LEU A 89 -17.21 -6.93 6.42
C LEU A 89 -18.09 -8.19 6.33
N GLU A 90 -18.29 -8.69 5.11
CA GLU A 90 -19.14 -9.84 4.87
C GLU A 90 -18.33 -11.15 4.80
N HIS A 91 -17.14 -11.11 4.21
CA HIS A 91 -16.38 -12.32 3.90
C HIS A 91 -14.92 -12.27 4.30
N THR A 92 -14.19 -11.21 3.91
CA THR A 92 -12.73 -11.20 4.02
C THR A 92 -12.16 -9.83 4.40
N ALA A 93 -11.16 -9.84 5.27
CA ALA A 93 -10.24 -8.74 5.45
C ALA A 93 -8.81 -9.23 5.22
N TRP A 94 -8.11 -8.60 4.28
CA TRP A 94 -6.74 -8.92 3.94
C TRP A 94 -5.84 -7.69 4.12
N ARG A 95 -4.65 -7.88 4.70
CA ARG A 95 -3.71 -6.79 4.97
C ARG A 95 -2.33 -7.03 4.33
N LEU A 96 -1.75 -5.98 3.75
CA LEU A 96 -0.31 -5.88 3.50
C LEU A 96 0.33 -5.02 4.59
N GLU A 97 1.37 -5.54 5.24
CA GLU A 97 2.20 -4.83 6.22
C GLU A 97 3.62 -4.72 5.67
N THR A 98 4.05 -3.50 5.34
CA THR A 98 5.34 -3.25 4.67
C THR A 98 6.35 -2.55 5.58
N ARG A 99 5.91 -2.02 6.72
CA ARG A 99 6.75 -1.19 7.58
C ARG A 99 7.75 -2.02 8.38
N ARG A 100 8.84 -1.35 8.76
CA ARG A 100 9.90 -1.95 9.58
C ARG A 100 9.58 -1.95 11.06
N ARG A 101 8.66 -1.09 11.47
CA ARG A 101 8.14 -0.94 12.83
C ARG A 101 6.81 -0.19 12.80
N TYR A 102 6.10 -0.22 13.90
CA TYR A 102 4.94 0.62 14.17
C TYR A 102 5.15 1.32 15.51
N ALA A 103 5.00 2.64 15.55
CA ALA A 103 5.20 3.41 16.78
C ALA A 103 4.26 2.97 17.90
N SER A 104 3.03 2.56 17.57
CA SER A 104 2.07 2.03 18.53
C SER A 104 2.54 0.76 19.24
N ASP A 105 3.28 -0.13 18.55
CA ASP A 105 3.80 -1.36 19.16
C ASP A 105 4.84 -1.03 20.24
N GLU A 106 5.71 -0.05 19.95
CA GLU A 106 6.80 0.34 20.84
C GLU A 106 6.34 0.94 22.19
N LEU A 107 5.07 1.35 22.28
CA LEU A 107 4.45 1.87 23.49
C LEU A 107 3.87 0.78 24.40
N THR A 108 3.93 -0.50 23.98
CA THR A 108 3.33 -1.61 24.72
C THR A 108 4.29 -2.28 25.69
N ASP A 109 3.75 -2.80 26.77
CA ASP A 109 4.53 -3.62 27.74
C ASP A 109 5.09 -4.88 27.09
N THR A 110 4.37 -5.46 26.13
CA THR A 110 4.79 -6.64 25.38
C THR A 110 6.02 -6.36 24.52
N TYR A 111 6.09 -5.17 23.88
CA TYR A 111 7.30 -4.76 23.16
C TYR A 111 8.48 -4.54 24.10
N ALA A 112 8.24 -3.97 25.28
CA ALA A 112 9.26 -3.78 26.30
C ALA A 112 9.81 -5.13 26.82
N GLN A 113 8.95 -6.14 27.05
CA GLN A 113 9.38 -7.51 27.39
C GLN A 113 10.22 -8.11 26.24
N PHE A 114 9.72 -8.00 25.00
CA PHE A 114 10.42 -8.51 23.82
C PHE A 114 11.85 -7.94 23.69
N THR A 115 11.99 -6.62 23.84
CA THR A 115 13.29 -5.93 23.70
C THR A 115 14.27 -6.27 24.81
N ARG A 116 13.80 -6.67 26.02
CA ARG A 116 14.62 -7.19 27.11
C ARG A 116 15.00 -8.66 26.94
N GLY A 117 14.50 -9.33 25.88
CA GLY A 117 14.72 -10.76 25.66
C GLY A 117 13.91 -11.66 26.60
N GLU A 118 12.91 -11.10 27.27
CA GLU A 118 12.00 -11.84 28.15
C GLU A 118 10.94 -12.58 27.32
N PRO A 119 10.37 -13.69 27.84
CA PRO A 119 9.17 -14.28 27.26
C PRO A 119 8.04 -13.25 27.27
N VAL A 120 7.43 -13.01 26.10
CA VAL A 120 6.33 -12.03 26.00
C VAL A 120 5.05 -12.65 26.54
N ASP A 121 4.44 -12.00 27.53
CA ASP A 121 3.13 -12.38 28.06
C ASP A 121 2.01 -11.74 27.22
N TRP A 122 1.41 -12.55 26.36
CA TRP A 122 0.28 -12.18 25.53
C TRP A 122 -1.09 -12.34 26.23
N THR A 123 -1.11 -12.74 27.51
CA THR A 123 -2.34 -13.00 28.25
C THR A 123 -3.13 -11.71 28.45
N GLY A 124 -4.37 -11.68 27.99
CA GLY A 124 -5.26 -10.53 28.14
C GLY A 124 -4.95 -9.34 27.23
N VAL A 125 -3.86 -9.37 26.47
CA VAL A 125 -3.56 -8.31 25.50
C VAL A 125 -4.62 -8.32 24.41
N ASP A 126 -5.24 -7.15 24.15
CA ASP A 126 -6.34 -6.96 23.18
C ASP A 126 -7.44 -8.04 23.30
N ALA A 127 -7.84 -8.36 24.53
CA ALA A 127 -8.77 -9.48 24.81
C ALA A 127 -10.11 -9.31 24.07
N GLU A 128 -10.64 -8.07 24.02
CA GLU A 128 -11.87 -7.76 23.32
C GLU A 128 -11.74 -7.97 21.81
N TRP A 129 -10.69 -7.44 21.21
CA TRP A 129 -10.36 -7.67 19.80
C TRP A 129 -10.20 -9.16 19.48
N CYS A 130 -9.52 -9.90 20.34
CA CYS A 130 -9.35 -11.35 20.19
C CYS A 130 -10.68 -12.11 20.25
N ALA A 131 -11.58 -11.69 21.13
CA ALA A 131 -12.91 -12.30 21.26
C ALA A 131 -13.75 -12.04 20.01
N GLU A 132 -13.83 -10.79 19.57
CA GLU A 132 -14.52 -10.40 18.34
C GLU A 132 -13.97 -11.13 17.11
N ARG A 133 -12.63 -11.26 17.01
CA ARG A 133 -12.00 -11.95 15.89
C ARG A 133 -12.39 -13.42 15.84
N ARG A 134 -12.39 -14.13 16.99
CA ARG A 134 -12.83 -15.53 17.06
C ARG A 134 -14.29 -15.69 16.67
N GLU A 135 -15.16 -14.78 17.10
CA GLU A 135 -16.56 -14.78 16.75
C GLU A 135 -16.74 -14.66 15.23
N GLN A 136 -16.09 -13.68 14.61
CA GLN A 136 -16.20 -13.44 13.18
C GLN A 136 -15.63 -14.59 12.34
N VAL A 137 -14.52 -15.18 12.77
CA VAL A 137 -13.96 -16.40 12.14
C VAL A 137 -14.93 -17.57 12.30
N GLY A 138 -15.58 -17.70 13.47
CA GLY A 138 -16.63 -18.71 13.70
C GLY A 138 -17.84 -18.54 12.77
N LEU A 139 -18.11 -17.34 12.30
CA LEU A 139 -19.13 -17.02 11.29
C LEU A 139 -18.65 -17.27 9.83
N GLY A 140 -17.44 -17.79 9.63
CA GLY A 140 -16.87 -18.11 8.32
C GLY A 140 -16.14 -16.95 7.64
N LYS A 141 -15.93 -15.82 8.31
CA LYS A 141 -15.12 -14.71 7.78
C LYS A 141 -13.63 -15.04 7.86
N ARG A 142 -12.85 -14.56 6.89
CA ARG A 142 -11.41 -14.80 6.83
C ARG A 142 -10.64 -13.50 7.09
N PHE A 143 -9.61 -13.63 7.91
CA PHE A 143 -8.66 -12.56 8.21
C PHE A 143 -7.26 -13.03 7.86
N GLU A 144 -6.61 -12.30 6.97
CA GLU A 144 -5.36 -12.72 6.37
C GLU A 144 -4.38 -11.55 6.36
N ARG A 145 -3.09 -11.83 6.58
CA ARG A 145 -2.02 -10.81 6.50
C ARG A 145 -0.81 -11.35 5.77
N VAL A 146 -0.20 -10.49 4.98
CA VAL A 146 1.17 -10.67 4.47
C VAL A 146 2.05 -9.58 5.04
N ARG A 147 3.15 -9.98 5.68
CA ARG A 147 4.16 -9.09 6.27
C ARG A 147 5.43 -9.13 5.44
N VAL A 148 5.90 -7.96 5.01
CA VAL A 148 7.16 -7.82 4.29
C VAL A 148 8.29 -7.64 5.29
N VAL A 149 9.32 -8.50 5.19
CA VAL A 149 10.41 -8.59 6.17
C VAL A 149 11.75 -8.34 5.50
N ASP A 150 12.60 -7.52 6.14
CA ASP A 150 13.95 -7.21 5.64
C ASP A 150 14.96 -8.35 5.91
N ARG A 151 16.08 -8.33 5.22
CA ARG A 151 17.24 -9.18 5.49
C ARG A 151 18.46 -8.34 5.94
N PRO A 152 18.85 -8.39 7.22
CA PRO A 152 18.21 -9.07 8.36
C PRO A 152 16.90 -8.38 8.79
N PRO A 153 16.00 -9.09 9.48
CA PRO A 153 14.81 -8.50 10.05
C PRO A 153 15.12 -7.41 11.08
N THR A 154 14.30 -6.37 11.15
CA THR A 154 14.37 -5.35 12.21
C THR A 154 13.79 -5.88 13.53
N ALA A 155 14.03 -5.17 14.63
CA ALA A 155 13.45 -5.51 15.93
C ALA A 155 11.91 -5.50 15.89
N GLY A 156 11.31 -4.49 15.25
CA GLY A 156 9.85 -4.42 15.07
C GLY A 156 9.29 -5.60 14.28
N GLN A 157 9.96 -6.00 13.20
CA GLN A 157 9.54 -7.16 12.41
C GLN A 157 9.67 -8.48 13.18
N LEU A 158 10.71 -8.64 13.98
CA LEU A 158 10.87 -9.80 14.85
C LEU A 158 9.80 -9.85 15.96
N TYR A 159 9.43 -8.70 16.52
CA TYR A 159 8.32 -8.60 17.45
C TYR A 159 6.99 -9.01 16.83
N LEU A 160 6.69 -8.51 15.60
CA LEU A 160 5.49 -8.91 14.87
C LEU A 160 5.47 -10.40 14.54
N LEU A 161 6.65 -11.01 14.28
CA LEU A 161 6.75 -12.45 14.04
C LEU A 161 6.45 -13.24 15.31
N ASP A 162 6.88 -12.76 16.50
CA ASP A 162 6.50 -13.36 17.78
C ASP A 162 4.99 -13.25 18.03
N ASN A 163 4.40 -12.08 17.75
CA ASN A 163 2.96 -11.83 17.87
C ASN A 163 2.11 -12.67 16.90
N ALA A 164 2.67 -13.13 15.77
CA ALA A 164 1.94 -13.91 14.77
C ALA A 164 1.28 -15.17 15.38
N ARG A 165 1.88 -15.74 16.40
CA ARG A 165 1.37 -16.90 17.12
C ARG A 165 0.01 -16.62 17.79
N ARG A 166 -0.12 -15.43 18.42
CA ARG A 166 -1.37 -14.97 19.03
C ARG A 166 -2.45 -14.73 17.97
N ASN A 167 -2.10 -14.03 16.90
CA ASN A 167 -3.05 -13.72 15.82
C ASN A 167 -3.56 -15.02 15.16
N SER A 168 -2.67 -15.97 14.92
CA SER A 168 -3.09 -17.27 14.35
C SER A 168 -3.97 -18.08 15.32
N ALA A 169 -3.78 -17.95 16.63
CA ALA A 169 -4.61 -18.61 17.63
C ALA A 169 -6.06 -18.09 17.69
N VAL A 170 -6.33 -16.90 17.15
CA VAL A 170 -7.68 -16.34 16.99
C VAL A 170 -8.25 -16.53 15.58
N GLY A 171 -7.53 -17.25 14.69
CA GLY A 171 -7.98 -17.63 13.38
C GLY A 171 -7.52 -16.71 12.24
N GLU A 172 -6.55 -15.82 12.46
CA GLU A 172 -5.93 -15.07 11.38
C GLU A 172 -4.87 -15.90 10.65
N GLU A 173 -4.86 -15.88 9.33
CA GLU A 173 -3.78 -16.44 8.52
C GLU A 173 -2.67 -15.41 8.35
N ILE A 174 -1.48 -15.71 8.91
CA ILE A 174 -0.31 -14.85 8.82
C ILE A 174 0.74 -15.50 7.92
N ARG A 175 1.14 -14.75 6.89
CA ARG A 175 2.21 -15.11 5.97
C ARG A 175 3.30 -14.05 5.98
N ASN A 176 4.50 -14.43 5.60
CA ASN A 176 5.63 -13.52 5.51
C ASN A 176 6.31 -13.64 4.15
N LEU A 177 6.87 -12.53 3.70
CA LEU A 177 7.57 -12.39 2.43
C LEU A 177 8.83 -11.57 2.64
N TRP A 178 9.96 -12.00 2.06
CA TRP A 178 11.16 -11.18 2.09
C TRP A 178 10.98 -9.92 1.25
N ARG A 179 11.56 -8.79 1.70
CA ARG A 179 11.45 -7.50 0.98
C ARG A 179 11.97 -7.59 -0.44
N ASP A 180 13.10 -8.26 -0.66
CA ASP A 180 13.66 -8.44 -2.01
C ASP A 180 12.69 -9.18 -2.94
N ASP A 181 11.87 -10.09 -2.41
CA ASP A 181 10.85 -10.81 -3.18
C ASP A 181 9.63 -9.91 -3.43
N ALA A 182 9.24 -9.10 -2.44
CA ALA A 182 8.17 -8.10 -2.58
C ALA A 182 8.51 -7.06 -3.66
N ASP A 183 9.75 -6.55 -3.64
CA ASP A 183 10.25 -5.57 -4.61
C ASP A 183 10.28 -6.17 -6.02
N ARG A 184 10.74 -7.43 -6.18
CA ARG A 184 10.73 -8.14 -7.47
C ARG A 184 9.31 -8.40 -7.99
N ALA A 185 8.37 -8.64 -7.09
CA ALA A 185 6.96 -8.82 -7.43
C ALA A 185 6.23 -7.49 -7.72
N GLY A 186 6.89 -6.34 -7.54
CA GLY A 186 6.31 -5.01 -7.74
C GLY A 186 5.18 -4.69 -6.76
N LEU A 187 5.28 -5.20 -5.52
CA LEU A 187 4.29 -4.90 -4.49
C LEU A 187 4.37 -3.42 -4.08
N PRO A 188 3.24 -2.79 -3.74
CA PRO A 188 3.24 -1.42 -3.23
C PRO A 188 3.99 -1.32 -1.90
N ALA A 189 4.56 -0.16 -1.62
CA ALA A 189 5.28 0.13 -0.38
C ALA A 189 4.34 0.55 0.76
N GLU A 190 3.08 0.79 0.46
CA GLU A 190 2.07 1.25 1.40
C GLU A 190 1.47 0.09 2.20
N ASP A 191 1.10 0.36 3.45
CA ASP A 191 0.27 -0.51 4.26
C ASP A 191 -1.21 -0.30 3.94
N PHE A 192 -1.95 -1.37 3.73
CA PHE A 192 -3.38 -1.27 3.45
C PHE A 192 -4.15 -2.53 3.84
N TRP A 193 -5.44 -2.35 4.07
CA TRP A 193 -6.42 -3.43 4.17
C TRP A 193 -7.27 -3.48 2.90
N ILE A 194 -7.70 -4.68 2.53
CA ILE A 194 -8.76 -4.91 1.54
C ILE A 194 -9.92 -5.60 2.24
N PHE A 195 -11.10 -5.02 2.16
CA PHE A 195 -12.34 -5.60 2.69
C PHE A 195 -13.19 -6.12 1.53
N ASP A 196 -13.54 -7.40 1.55
CA ASP A 196 -14.43 -8.07 0.59
C ASP A 196 -14.05 -7.88 -0.89
N SER A 197 -12.79 -7.56 -1.20
CA SER A 197 -12.31 -7.20 -2.54
C SER A 197 -13.05 -6.02 -3.19
N ARG A 198 -13.73 -5.19 -2.41
CA ARG A 198 -14.53 -4.04 -2.88
C ARG A 198 -14.12 -2.69 -2.29
N LEU A 199 -13.35 -2.70 -1.22
CA LEU A 199 -12.90 -1.51 -0.52
C LEU A 199 -11.47 -1.69 -0.05
N VAL A 200 -10.65 -0.65 -0.22
CA VAL A 200 -9.30 -0.57 0.33
C VAL A 200 -9.25 0.52 1.39
N ALA A 201 -8.71 0.21 2.55
CA ALA A 201 -8.33 1.19 3.57
C ALA A 201 -6.80 1.34 3.54
N LEU A 202 -6.34 2.44 2.94
CA LEU A 202 -4.93 2.79 2.87
C LEU A 202 -4.50 3.46 4.17
N LEU A 203 -3.46 2.95 4.80
CA LEU A 203 -2.96 3.43 6.08
C LEU A 203 -1.84 4.45 5.84
N ASN A 204 -2.07 5.69 6.23
CA ASN A 204 -1.10 6.76 6.10
C ASN A 204 -0.33 6.95 7.41
N PHE A 205 1.00 6.89 7.32
CA PHE A 205 1.90 7.05 8.46
C PHE A 205 2.78 8.28 8.29
N ASP A 206 3.15 8.91 9.39
CA ASP A 206 4.15 9.97 9.41
C ASP A 206 5.60 9.42 9.36
N ASP A 207 6.57 10.32 9.34
CA ASP A 207 8.00 9.97 9.30
C ASP A 207 8.51 9.26 10.56
N THR A 208 7.68 9.20 11.61
CA THR A 208 7.97 8.53 12.88
C THR A 208 7.18 7.24 13.08
N ASP A 209 6.54 6.74 12.02
CA ASP A 209 5.75 5.50 11.98
C ASP A 209 4.47 5.52 12.82
N ASN A 210 3.90 6.72 13.11
CA ASN A 210 2.57 6.84 13.67
C ASN A 210 1.52 6.83 12.56
N LEU A 211 0.43 6.10 12.77
CA LEU A 211 -0.73 6.16 11.90
C LEU A 211 -1.41 7.54 12.04
N VAL A 212 -1.43 8.32 10.97
CA VAL A 212 -1.99 9.69 10.96
C VAL A 212 -3.30 9.80 10.21
N GLY A 213 -3.72 8.77 9.51
CA GLY A 213 -5.00 8.76 8.80
C GLY A 213 -5.24 7.48 8.02
N VAL A 214 -6.49 7.25 7.68
CA VAL A 214 -6.93 6.14 6.84
C VAL A 214 -7.70 6.71 5.66
N GLU A 215 -7.32 6.31 4.45
CA GLU A 215 -8.00 6.71 3.22
C GLU A 215 -8.81 5.54 2.67
N LEU A 216 -10.10 5.76 2.39
CA LEU A 216 -10.95 4.77 1.75
C LEU A 216 -10.88 4.89 0.23
N ILE A 217 -10.63 3.76 -0.42
CA ILE A 217 -10.63 3.60 -1.87
C ILE A 217 -11.74 2.64 -2.25
N THR A 218 -12.75 3.15 -2.96
CA THR A 218 -13.92 2.38 -3.41
C THR A 218 -14.06 2.35 -4.92
N GLU A 219 -13.24 3.13 -5.64
CA GLU A 219 -13.25 3.15 -7.10
C GLU A 219 -12.77 1.77 -7.62
N PRO A 220 -13.57 1.08 -8.47
CA PRO A 220 -13.31 -0.31 -8.84
C PRO A 220 -11.95 -0.57 -9.50
N ALA A 221 -11.49 0.32 -10.37
CA ALA A 221 -10.19 0.14 -11.05
C ALA A 221 -9.02 0.32 -10.07
N ALA A 222 -9.14 1.23 -9.09
CA ALA A 222 -8.16 1.42 -8.04
C ALA A 222 -8.14 0.22 -7.08
N VAL A 223 -9.31 -0.25 -6.63
CA VAL A 223 -9.42 -1.46 -5.80
C VAL A 223 -8.78 -2.66 -6.50
N LEU A 224 -9.02 -2.84 -7.81
CA LEU A 224 -8.44 -3.94 -8.58
C LEU A 224 -6.91 -3.94 -8.58
N ARG A 225 -6.24 -2.78 -8.54
CA ARG A 225 -4.77 -2.71 -8.40
C ARG A 225 -4.30 -3.36 -7.09
N TYR A 226 -4.95 -3.04 -5.98
CA TYR A 226 -4.62 -3.60 -4.67
C TYR A 226 -4.98 -5.10 -4.57
N VAL A 227 -6.06 -5.52 -5.20
CA VAL A 227 -6.42 -6.96 -5.29
C VAL A 227 -5.34 -7.75 -6.04
N ARG A 228 -4.80 -7.22 -7.13
CA ARG A 228 -3.67 -7.86 -7.85
C ARG A 228 -2.40 -7.91 -6.99
N ALA A 229 -2.12 -6.85 -6.23
CA ALA A 229 -1.00 -6.84 -5.29
C ALA A 229 -1.18 -7.91 -4.20
N ARG A 230 -2.40 -8.08 -3.65
CA ARG A 230 -2.73 -9.18 -2.73
C ARG A 230 -2.44 -10.53 -3.34
N ASP A 231 -2.93 -10.78 -4.54
CA ASP A 231 -2.77 -12.09 -5.19
C ASP A 231 -1.30 -12.42 -5.46
N ALA A 232 -0.51 -11.42 -5.86
CA ALA A 232 0.94 -11.56 -6.00
C ALA A 232 1.61 -11.81 -4.64
N ALA A 233 1.26 -11.04 -3.61
CA ALA A 233 1.82 -11.21 -2.27
C ALA A 233 1.53 -12.60 -1.70
N GLN A 234 0.30 -13.09 -1.82
CA GLN A 234 -0.08 -14.43 -1.36
C GLN A 234 0.64 -15.55 -2.11
N HIS A 235 0.92 -15.36 -3.41
CA HIS A 235 1.64 -16.35 -4.21
C HIS A 235 3.07 -16.58 -3.73
N TYR A 236 3.76 -15.51 -3.33
CA TYR A 236 5.17 -15.58 -2.92
C TYR A 236 5.37 -15.72 -1.40
N ALA A 237 4.39 -15.32 -0.59
CA ALA A 237 4.50 -15.38 0.85
C ALA A 237 4.32 -16.81 1.38
N VAL A 238 5.09 -17.14 2.42
CA VAL A 238 5.01 -18.44 3.11
C VAL A 238 4.38 -18.28 4.49
N PRO A 239 3.74 -19.32 5.06
CA PRO A 239 3.19 -19.27 6.40
C PRO A 239 4.25 -18.82 7.43
N TYR A 240 3.82 -18.09 8.47
CA TYR A 240 4.75 -17.49 9.44
C TYR A 240 5.66 -18.51 10.12
N MET A 241 5.20 -19.73 10.36
CA MET A 241 6.01 -20.79 10.99
C MET A 241 7.13 -21.26 10.05
N GLU A 242 6.84 -21.42 8.76
CA GLU A 242 7.86 -21.77 7.77
C GLU A 242 8.87 -20.63 7.58
N PHE A 243 8.39 -19.40 7.64
CA PHE A 243 9.24 -18.22 7.57
C PHE A 243 10.16 -18.12 8.78
N ALA A 244 9.61 -18.32 9.99
CA ALA A 244 10.37 -18.29 11.24
C ALA A 244 11.49 -19.35 11.26
N ALA A 245 11.25 -20.52 10.67
CA ALA A 245 12.25 -21.59 10.56
C ALA A 245 13.44 -21.22 9.64
N GLN A 246 13.30 -20.21 8.77
CA GLN A 246 14.39 -19.70 7.92
C GLN A 246 15.29 -18.70 8.64
N LEU A 247 14.86 -18.17 9.79
CA LEU A 247 15.65 -17.23 10.57
C LEU A 247 16.71 -17.95 11.37
N PRO A 248 17.91 -17.33 11.56
CA PRO A 248 18.91 -17.89 12.46
C PRO A 248 18.32 -18.04 13.86
N ALA A 249 18.60 -19.18 14.50
CA ALA A 249 18.20 -19.38 15.89
C ALA A 249 18.68 -18.19 16.73
N LYS A 250 17.79 -17.60 17.57
CA LYS A 250 18.20 -16.54 18.51
C LYS A 250 19.41 -17.07 19.29
N ALA A 251 20.55 -16.41 19.10
CA ALA A 251 21.67 -16.59 20.04
C ALA A 251 21.19 -16.08 21.40
N HIS A 252 20.98 -17.02 22.35
CA HIS A 252 20.64 -16.73 23.73
C HIS A 252 21.83 -16.12 24.45
#